data_2079c76ea7f284978fbc8e1d3065f543
#
_entry.id   2079c76ea7f284978fbc8e1d3065f543
#
_cell.length_a   1.000
_cell.length_b   1.000
_cell.length_c   1.000
_cell.angle_alpha   90.00
_cell.angle_beta   90.00
_cell.angle_gamma   90.00
#
_symmetry.space_group_name_H-M   'P 1'
#
loop_
_entity.id
_entity.type
_entity.pdbx_description
1 polymer ?
#
loop_
_entity_poly.entity_id
_entity_poly.type
_entity_poly.pdbx_seq_one_letter_code
_entity_poly.pdbx_strand_id
1 'polypeptide(L)'
;LRLAPSRRSPSPRYRVLFNTLLSGADDVEDGLVVGDAPWAGSRAFGLCFSDGAGGVAGVGTRLLVREHAQLDGGRMAVNARGLERFRIIGVVARAPVVTARVEILSDGPDATSPEAAAAADAVRASFRALLALNQKLGVLDAASLKDKWRAQDADPASLEPPELAALAPAPLSYWIATYMADSPAHQQALLQEDSTVARLGAALAVLQGTVSFLRAKAAVEALSLGSEGGGGEAAPPPGGPD
;
A
#
# COMPACT_ATOMS: atom_id res chain seq x y z
N LEU A 1 4.48 7.79 1.64
CA LEU A 1 3.20 8.42 1.26
C LEU A 1 3.49 9.79 0.64
N ARG A 2 3.10 10.00 -0.60
CA ARG A 2 3.15 11.32 -1.24
C ARG A 2 1.75 11.93 -1.14
N LEU A 3 1.58 12.92 -0.30
CA LEU A 3 0.34 13.70 -0.26
C LEU A 3 0.33 14.64 -1.47
N ALA A 4 -0.41 14.26 -2.52
CA ALA A 4 -0.59 15.11 -3.68
C ALA A 4 -1.37 16.38 -3.28
N PRO A 5 -1.01 17.55 -3.83
CA PRO A 5 -1.73 18.79 -3.55
C PRO A 5 -3.18 18.67 -4.05
N SER A 6 -4.14 18.85 -3.15
CA SER A 6 -5.55 19.01 -3.52
C SER A 6 -5.71 20.23 -4.45
N ARG A 7 -6.58 20.14 -5.47
CA ARG A 7 -6.95 21.30 -6.31
C ARG A 7 -7.75 22.36 -5.52
N ARG A 8 -8.24 22.03 -4.31
CA ARG A 8 -8.90 22.98 -3.40
C ARG A 8 -7.85 23.65 -2.52
N SER A 9 -8.11 24.91 -2.11
CA SER A 9 -7.28 25.58 -1.10
C SER A 9 -7.12 24.70 0.11
N PRO A 10 -5.89 24.57 0.66
CA PRO A 10 -5.66 23.74 1.83
C PRO A 10 -6.51 24.26 3.00
N SER A 11 -7.13 23.35 3.74
CA SER A 11 -7.83 23.74 4.97
C SER A 11 -6.85 24.48 5.89
N PRO A 12 -7.22 25.62 6.50
CA PRO A 12 -6.35 26.41 7.34
C PRO A 12 -5.61 25.59 8.42
N ARG A 13 -6.25 24.56 8.97
CA ARG A 13 -5.64 23.66 9.95
C ARG A 13 -4.42 22.89 9.45
N TYR A 14 -4.40 22.51 8.15
CA TYR A 14 -3.23 21.82 7.57
C TYR A 14 -2.07 22.79 7.33
N ARG A 15 -2.35 24.06 7.02
CA ARG A 15 -1.32 25.09 6.95
C ARG A 15 -0.67 25.29 8.32
N VAL A 16 -1.47 25.44 9.38
CA VAL A 16 -0.97 25.53 10.76
C VAL A 16 -0.18 24.28 11.13
N LEU A 17 -0.70 23.08 10.85
CA LEU A 17 -0.02 21.82 11.16
C LEU A 17 1.39 21.79 10.53
N PHE A 18 1.49 21.94 9.22
CA PHE A 18 2.77 21.74 8.55
C PHE A 18 3.75 22.89 8.79
N ASN A 19 3.29 24.14 8.92
CA ASN A 19 4.19 25.23 9.30
C ASN A 19 4.74 25.03 10.72
N THR A 20 3.94 24.55 11.66
CA THR A 20 4.43 24.24 13.01
C THR A 20 5.37 23.04 13.04
N LEU A 21 5.06 21.97 12.32
CA LEU A 21 5.93 20.79 12.22
C LEU A 21 7.30 21.09 11.58
N LEU A 22 7.34 22.06 10.69
CA LEU A 22 8.51 22.44 9.91
C LEU A 22 9.15 23.72 10.45
N SER A 23 8.73 24.22 11.63
CA SER A 23 9.30 25.44 12.20
C SER A 23 10.83 25.34 12.27
N GLY A 24 11.50 26.42 11.84
CA GLY A 24 12.96 26.45 11.66
C GLY A 24 13.46 26.07 10.25
N ALA A 25 12.59 25.73 9.32
CA ALA A 25 12.93 25.62 7.90
C ALA A 25 12.72 26.96 7.17
N ASP A 26 13.46 27.18 6.07
CA ASP A 26 13.54 28.48 5.39
C ASP A 26 12.23 28.93 4.70
N ASP A 27 11.33 27.99 4.38
CA ASP A 27 10.10 28.23 3.62
C ASP A 27 8.82 28.10 4.47
N VAL A 28 8.92 28.37 5.78
CA VAL A 28 7.82 28.30 6.74
C VAL A 28 7.15 29.67 6.91
N GLU A 29 5.82 29.69 6.96
CA GLU A 29 5.06 30.90 7.29
C GLU A 29 5.00 31.09 8.81
N ASP A 30 5.91 31.88 9.38
CA ASP A 30 6.03 32.09 10.84
C ASP A 30 4.73 32.51 11.52
N GLY A 31 3.89 33.31 10.86
CA GLY A 31 2.58 33.70 11.40
C GLY A 31 1.57 32.57 11.57
N LEU A 32 1.87 31.38 11.06
CA LEU A 32 1.05 30.16 11.21
C LEU A 32 1.66 29.16 12.20
N VAL A 33 2.86 29.42 12.72
CA VAL A 33 3.55 28.55 13.67
C VAL A 33 2.96 28.70 15.07
N VAL A 34 2.61 27.57 15.68
CA VAL A 34 2.27 27.49 17.12
C VAL A 34 3.56 27.19 17.88
N GLY A 35 4.30 28.25 18.27
CA GLY A 35 5.67 28.13 18.74
C GLY A 35 5.86 27.44 20.09
N ASP A 36 4.82 27.41 20.93
CA ASP A 36 4.78 26.73 22.23
C ASP A 36 4.27 25.28 22.14
N ALA A 37 3.91 24.83 20.93
CA ALA A 37 3.44 23.46 20.73
C ALA A 37 4.59 22.45 20.96
N PRO A 38 4.41 21.40 21.77
CA PRO A 38 5.46 20.42 22.06
C PRO A 38 5.91 19.60 20.83
N TRP A 39 5.17 19.71 19.74
CA TRP A 39 5.45 19.05 18.46
C TRP A 39 6.04 20.03 17.42
N ALA A 40 6.29 21.29 17.76
CA ALA A 40 6.92 22.26 16.85
C ALA A 40 8.31 21.76 16.44
N GLY A 41 8.63 21.87 15.14
CA GLY A 41 9.90 21.42 14.56
C GLY A 41 10.13 19.91 14.54
N SER A 42 9.19 19.11 15.06
CA SER A 42 9.35 17.65 15.17
C SER A 42 9.34 16.91 13.83
N ARG A 43 8.80 17.52 12.78
CA ARG A 43 8.58 16.94 11.45
C ARG A 43 7.69 15.68 11.45
N ALA A 44 7.08 15.33 12.60
CA ALA A 44 6.32 14.10 12.77
C ALA A 44 4.84 14.37 13.07
N PHE A 45 3.94 13.63 12.41
CA PHE A 45 2.50 13.72 12.62
C PHE A 45 1.82 12.36 12.56
N GLY A 46 0.61 12.25 13.10
CA GLY A 46 -0.23 11.06 13.02
C GLY A 46 -1.18 11.13 11.82
N LEU A 47 -1.31 10.01 11.11
CA LEU A 47 -2.35 9.80 10.10
C LEU A 47 -3.29 8.72 10.57
N CYS A 48 -4.59 9.04 10.66
CA CYS A 48 -5.64 8.10 11.00
C CYS A 48 -6.66 8.02 9.85
N PHE A 49 -7.22 6.84 9.67
CA PHE A 49 -8.33 6.63 8.74
C PHE A 49 -9.59 7.34 9.26
N SER A 50 -10.33 7.96 8.34
CA SER A 50 -11.66 8.50 8.62
C SER A 50 -12.69 7.83 7.70
N ASP A 51 -13.80 7.44 8.27
CA ASP A 51 -14.93 6.80 7.54
C ASP A 51 -15.76 7.78 6.70
N GLY A 52 -15.44 9.08 6.76
CA GLY A 52 -16.19 10.12 6.07
C GLY A 52 -17.48 10.57 6.79
N ALA A 53 -17.99 9.79 7.74
CA ALA A 53 -19.15 10.11 8.57
C ALA A 53 -18.76 10.84 9.88
N GLY A 54 -17.48 11.15 10.05
CA GLY A 54 -16.94 11.82 11.23
C GLY A 54 -16.25 10.88 12.22
N GLY A 55 -16.28 9.57 11.97
CA GLY A 55 -15.51 8.58 12.72
C GLY A 55 -14.03 8.64 12.36
N VAL A 56 -13.17 8.49 13.35
CA VAL A 56 -11.72 8.38 13.19
C VAL A 56 -11.25 7.10 13.86
N ALA A 57 -10.49 6.30 13.14
CA ALA A 57 -9.96 5.04 13.67
C ALA A 57 -9.04 5.29 14.87
N GLY A 58 -9.15 4.43 15.88
CA GLY A 58 -8.36 4.51 17.10
C GLY A 58 -6.87 4.16 16.92
N VAL A 59 -6.53 3.51 15.81
CA VAL A 59 -5.15 3.18 15.44
C VAL A 59 -4.77 3.95 14.18
N GLY A 60 -3.59 4.53 14.19
CA GLY A 60 -3.02 5.27 13.07
C GLY A 60 -1.55 4.97 12.85
N THR A 61 -0.95 5.65 11.89
CA THR A 61 0.47 5.56 11.56
C THR A 61 1.14 6.90 11.83
N ARG A 62 2.27 6.91 12.55
CA ARG A 62 3.14 8.05 12.69
C ARG A 62 3.94 8.23 11.40
N LEU A 63 3.94 9.44 10.88
CA LEU A 63 4.63 9.81 9.64
C LEU A 63 5.72 10.84 9.96
N LEU A 64 6.87 10.72 9.31
CA LEU A 64 7.95 11.69 9.37
C LEU A 64 8.09 12.38 8.02
N VAL A 65 8.00 13.72 8.01
CA VAL A 65 8.23 14.55 6.81
C VAL A 65 9.70 14.46 6.41
N ARG A 66 9.94 13.98 5.20
CA ARG A 66 11.29 13.88 4.60
C ARG A 66 11.60 15.11 3.76
N GLU A 67 10.65 15.48 2.92
CA GLU A 67 10.76 16.58 1.97
C GLU A 67 9.47 17.36 1.97
N HIS A 68 9.56 18.66 1.73
CA HIS A 68 8.42 19.52 1.52
C HIS A 68 8.78 20.61 0.50
N ALA A 69 7.76 21.18 -0.13
CA ALA A 69 7.89 22.31 -1.00
C ALA A 69 6.65 23.19 -0.91
N GLN A 70 6.83 24.48 -0.77
CA GLN A 70 5.76 25.46 -0.90
C GLN A 70 5.32 25.55 -2.36
N LEU A 71 4.03 25.68 -2.57
CA LEU A 71 3.38 25.82 -3.87
C LEU A 71 2.52 27.08 -3.85
N ASP A 72 2.18 27.58 -5.05
CA ASP A 72 1.33 28.75 -5.20
C ASP A 72 0.01 28.63 -4.44
N GLY A 73 -0.45 29.76 -3.88
CA GLY A 73 -1.71 29.84 -3.13
C GLY A 73 -1.67 29.21 -1.74
N GLY A 74 -0.49 29.16 -1.10
CA GLY A 74 -0.31 28.64 0.26
C GLY A 74 -0.49 27.12 0.38
N ARG A 75 -0.38 26.43 -0.74
CA ARG A 75 -0.36 24.95 -0.77
C ARG A 75 1.03 24.44 -0.43
N MET A 76 1.10 23.24 0.12
CA MET A 76 2.37 22.57 0.40
C MET A 76 2.34 21.14 -0.13
N ALA A 77 3.37 20.73 -0.85
CA ALA A 77 3.63 19.34 -1.17
C ALA A 77 4.49 18.75 -0.05
N VAL A 78 4.09 17.58 0.46
CA VAL A 78 4.80 16.91 1.53
C VAL A 78 5.06 15.46 1.15
N ASN A 79 6.32 15.03 1.24
CA ASN A 79 6.73 13.66 1.15
C ASN A 79 7.06 13.14 2.55
N ALA A 80 6.32 12.14 3.02
CA ALA A 80 6.47 11.61 4.37
C ALA A 80 6.65 10.09 4.36
N ARG A 81 7.49 9.61 5.27
CA ARG A 81 7.72 8.18 5.51
C ARG A 81 6.89 7.71 6.69
N GLY A 82 6.19 6.58 6.53
CA GLY A 82 5.55 5.87 7.63
C GLY A 82 6.60 5.30 8.59
N LEU A 83 6.31 5.44 9.86
CA LEU A 83 7.08 4.89 10.98
C LEU A 83 6.22 3.85 11.72
N GLU A 84 6.12 3.98 13.04
CA GLU A 84 5.39 3.05 13.90
C GLU A 84 3.87 3.27 13.82
N ARG A 85 3.12 2.25 14.17
CA ARG A 85 1.70 2.36 14.50
C ARG A 85 1.53 3.03 15.86
N PHE A 86 0.40 3.69 16.04
CA PHE A 86 0.01 4.19 17.36
C PHE A 86 -1.47 3.96 17.63
N ARG A 87 -1.83 3.88 18.91
CA ARG A 87 -3.21 3.89 19.40
C ARG A 87 -3.51 5.22 20.06
N ILE A 88 -4.66 5.82 19.72
CA ILE A 88 -5.14 7.04 20.38
C ILE A 88 -5.66 6.68 21.78
N ILE A 89 -5.06 7.28 22.80
CA ILE A 89 -5.47 7.12 24.20
C ILE A 89 -6.48 8.20 24.58
N GLY A 90 -6.32 9.40 24.04
CA GLY A 90 -7.26 10.49 24.30
C GLY A 90 -6.90 11.75 23.51
N VAL A 91 -7.92 12.48 23.10
CA VAL A 91 -7.77 13.78 22.43
C VAL A 91 -7.42 14.84 23.46
N VAL A 92 -6.35 15.59 23.22
CA VAL A 92 -5.87 16.69 24.09
C VAL A 92 -6.48 18.02 23.65
N ALA A 93 -6.43 18.31 22.34
CA ALA A 93 -7.00 19.52 21.76
C ALA A 93 -7.59 19.23 20.38
N ARG A 94 -8.61 20.03 19.99
CA ARG A 94 -9.27 19.91 18.68
C ARG A 94 -8.97 21.08 17.74
N ALA A 95 -8.43 22.17 18.26
CA ALA A 95 -8.09 23.37 17.51
C ALA A 95 -6.76 23.94 18.01
N PRO A 96 -5.97 24.60 17.15
CA PRO A 96 -6.16 24.76 15.70
C PRO A 96 -5.97 23.45 14.92
N VAL A 97 -5.25 22.48 15.51
CA VAL A 97 -4.97 21.13 14.99
C VAL A 97 -5.40 20.11 16.04
N VAL A 98 -5.91 18.98 15.60
CA VAL A 98 -6.21 17.87 16.52
C VAL A 98 -4.89 17.33 17.08
N THR A 99 -4.74 17.38 18.40
CA THR A 99 -3.64 16.74 19.12
C THR A 99 -4.16 15.67 20.05
N ALA A 100 -3.43 14.60 20.18
CA ALA A 100 -3.83 13.45 20.98
C ALA A 100 -2.64 12.86 21.74
N ARG A 101 -2.92 12.29 22.91
CA ARG A 101 -2.00 11.39 23.59
C ARG A 101 -2.14 10.02 22.93
N VAL A 102 -0.99 9.45 22.56
CA VAL A 102 -0.93 8.18 21.83
C VAL A 102 0.01 7.21 22.54
N GLU A 103 -0.27 5.93 22.36
CA GLU A 103 0.61 4.83 22.71
C GLU A 103 1.23 4.30 21.42
N ILE A 104 2.55 4.18 21.37
CA ILE A 104 3.23 3.56 20.22
C ILE A 104 3.05 2.04 20.32
N LEU A 105 2.58 1.45 19.23
CA LEU A 105 2.35 0.02 19.12
C LEU A 105 3.58 -0.66 18.51
N SER A 106 4.05 -1.70 19.16
CA SER A 106 4.99 -2.68 18.60
C SER A 106 4.22 -3.83 17.93
N ASP A 107 4.91 -4.58 17.10
CA ASP A 107 4.37 -5.84 16.60
C ASP A 107 4.26 -6.85 17.75
N GLY A 108 3.27 -7.75 17.64
CA GLY A 108 3.03 -8.77 18.64
C GLY A 108 4.20 -9.73 18.83
N PRO A 109 4.21 -10.52 19.92
CA PRO A 109 5.27 -11.48 20.20
C PRO A 109 5.39 -12.57 19.13
N ASP A 110 4.34 -12.79 18.34
CA ASP A 110 4.30 -13.72 17.22
C ASP A 110 5.10 -13.25 15.99
N ALA A 111 5.55 -12.00 15.95
CA ALA A 111 6.26 -11.40 14.79
C ALA A 111 7.53 -12.17 14.37
N THR A 112 8.17 -12.86 15.33
CA THR A 112 9.38 -13.65 15.12
C THR A 112 9.14 -15.15 15.31
N SER A 113 7.89 -15.59 15.38
CA SER A 113 7.54 -16.99 15.57
C SER A 113 7.81 -17.84 14.32
N PRO A 114 8.01 -19.15 14.45
CA PRO A 114 8.09 -20.08 13.33
C PRO A 114 6.83 -20.02 12.44
N GLU A 115 5.66 -19.81 13.04
CA GLU A 115 4.38 -19.71 12.35
C GLU A 115 4.36 -18.44 11.45
N ALA A 116 4.86 -17.30 11.96
CA ALA A 116 4.96 -16.08 11.17
C ALA A 116 5.95 -16.26 10.01
N ALA A 117 7.06 -16.95 10.21
CA ALA A 117 8.02 -17.27 9.16
C ALA A 117 7.37 -18.14 8.07
N ALA A 118 6.68 -19.21 8.45
CA ALA A 118 5.98 -20.09 7.52
C ALA A 118 4.87 -19.36 6.75
N ALA A 119 4.09 -18.51 7.42
CA ALA A 119 3.05 -17.68 6.79
C ALA A 119 3.66 -16.69 5.81
N ALA A 120 4.80 -16.07 6.15
CA ALA A 120 5.52 -15.16 5.25
C ALA A 120 6.02 -15.88 3.99
N ASP A 121 6.54 -17.09 4.13
CA ASP A 121 6.99 -17.90 2.98
C ASP A 121 5.83 -18.31 2.07
N ALA A 122 4.68 -18.66 2.64
CA ALA A 122 3.47 -18.96 1.89
C ALA A 122 2.93 -17.72 1.13
N VAL A 123 2.98 -16.54 1.75
CA VAL A 123 2.64 -15.26 1.12
C VAL A 123 3.57 -14.97 -0.05
N ARG A 124 4.88 -15.11 0.12
CA ARG A 124 5.88 -14.92 -0.95
C ARG A 124 5.62 -15.85 -2.13
N ALA A 125 5.42 -17.13 -1.86
CA ALA A 125 5.14 -18.12 -2.89
C ALA A 125 3.86 -17.78 -3.68
N SER A 126 2.78 -17.41 -2.98
CA SER A 126 1.51 -17.04 -3.61
C SER A 126 1.63 -15.73 -4.41
N PHE A 127 2.40 -14.77 -3.94
CA PHE A 127 2.63 -13.50 -4.66
C PHE A 127 3.45 -13.72 -5.94
N ARG A 128 4.49 -14.57 -5.90
CA ARG A 128 5.23 -14.98 -7.09
C ARG A 128 4.34 -15.67 -8.12
N ALA A 129 3.46 -16.56 -7.66
CA ALA A 129 2.49 -17.21 -8.53
C ALA A 129 1.52 -16.20 -9.19
N LEU A 130 1.09 -15.19 -8.43
CA LEU A 130 0.28 -14.08 -8.93
C LEU A 130 1.00 -13.31 -10.04
N LEU A 131 2.27 -12.93 -9.83
CA LEU A 131 3.07 -12.21 -10.83
C LEU A 131 3.24 -13.03 -12.11
N ALA A 132 3.61 -14.31 -11.98
CA ALA A 132 3.79 -15.21 -13.13
C ALA A 132 2.50 -15.39 -13.95
N LEU A 133 1.34 -15.51 -13.28
CA LEU A 133 0.04 -15.63 -13.96
C LEU A 133 -0.35 -14.33 -14.69
N ASN A 134 -0.15 -13.17 -14.06
CA ASN A 134 -0.43 -11.90 -14.70
C ASN A 134 0.48 -11.65 -15.91
N GLN A 135 1.74 -12.05 -15.85
CA GLN A 135 2.65 -12.01 -16.99
C GLN A 135 2.16 -12.93 -18.11
N LYS A 136 1.80 -14.17 -17.78
CA LYS A 136 1.27 -15.14 -18.77
C LYS A 136 0.00 -14.65 -19.46
N LEU A 137 -0.86 -13.95 -18.76
CA LEU A 137 -2.11 -13.38 -19.26
C LEU A 137 -1.93 -12.01 -19.94
N GLY A 138 -0.69 -11.50 -20.06
CA GLY A 138 -0.42 -10.19 -20.67
C GLY A 138 -1.00 -8.99 -19.92
N VAL A 139 -1.44 -9.18 -18.67
CA VAL A 139 -2.03 -8.13 -17.83
C VAL A 139 -0.95 -7.20 -17.27
N LEU A 140 0.25 -7.72 -17.06
CA LEU A 140 1.39 -7.00 -16.53
C LEU A 140 2.58 -7.14 -17.46
N ASP A 141 3.08 -6.00 -17.95
CA ASP A 141 4.39 -5.94 -18.59
C ASP A 141 5.46 -5.46 -17.58
N ALA A 142 6.71 -5.76 -17.88
CA ALA A 142 7.83 -5.39 -17.02
C ALA A 142 8.00 -3.86 -16.87
N ALA A 143 7.56 -3.06 -17.85
CA ALA A 143 7.66 -1.61 -17.80
C ALA A 143 6.63 -1.02 -16.82
N SER A 144 5.37 -1.48 -16.89
CA SER A 144 4.31 -1.07 -15.96
C SER A 144 4.61 -1.42 -14.51
N LEU A 145 5.33 -2.53 -14.27
CA LEU A 145 5.74 -2.94 -12.93
C LEU A 145 6.88 -2.09 -12.38
N LYS A 146 7.86 -1.71 -13.20
CA LYS A 146 8.98 -0.83 -12.78
C LYS A 146 8.50 0.50 -12.22
N ASP A 147 7.53 1.12 -12.88
CA ASP A 147 6.94 2.37 -12.39
C ASP A 147 6.19 2.16 -11.07
N LYS A 148 5.55 1.02 -10.90
CA LYS A 148 4.75 0.70 -9.72
C LYS A 148 5.63 0.32 -8.52
N TRP A 149 6.73 -0.40 -8.74
CA TRP A 149 7.62 -0.87 -7.67
C TRP A 149 8.68 0.16 -7.26
N ARG A 150 8.93 1.21 -8.07
CA ARG A 150 9.97 2.24 -7.83
C ARG A 150 11.34 1.69 -7.42
N ALA A 151 11.70 0.50 -7.85
CA ALA A 151 12.97 -0.10 -7.54
C ALA A 151 14.02 0.46 -8.53
N GLN A 152 14.87 1.36 -8.07
CA GLN A 152 16.01 1.87 -8.83
C GLN A 152 17.05 0.79 -9.13
N ASP A 153 17.08 -0.30 -8.32
CA ASP A 153 18.06 -1.37 -8.36
C ASP A 153 17.47 -2.75 -8.72
N ALA A 154 16.22 -2.81 -9.22
CA ALA A 154 15.62 -4.09 -9.60
C ALA A 154 16.26 -4.63 -10.87
N ASP A 155 16.58 -5.92 -10.88
CA ASP A 155 16.95 -6.66 -12.09
C ASP A 155 15.88 -6.43 -13.17
N PRO A 156 16.27 -5.90 -14.36
CA PRO A 156 15.33 -5.66 -15.46
C PRO A 156 14.55 -6.91 -15.91
N ALA A 157 15.08 -8.10 -15.63
CA ALA A 157 14.46 -9.37 -15.96
C ALA A 157 13.53 -9.88 -14.86
N SER A 158 13.64 -9.37 -13.64
CA SER A 158 12.82 -9.81 -12.50
C SER A 158 11.56 -8.97 -12.38
N LEU A 159 10.42 -9.64 -12.31
CA LEU A 159 9.12 -9.03 -11.94
C LEU A 159 8.95 -8.96 -10.41
N GLU A 160 9.85 -9.60 -9.66
CA GLU A 160 9.76 -9.66 -8.19
C GLU A 160 10.29 -8.38 -7.57
N PRO A 161 9.50 -7.69 -6.73
CA PRO A 161 9.99 -6.54 -5.98
C PRO A 161 11.03 -6.98 -4.96
N PRO A 162 12.15 -6.24 -4.82
CA PRO A 162 13.26 -6.62 -3.93
C PRO A 162 12.81 -6.73 -2.46
N GLU A 163 11.80 -5.96 -2.06
CA GLU A 163 11.23 -6.00 -0.73
C GLU A 163 10.60 -7.35 -0.38
N LEU A 164 10.05 -8.06 -1.38
CA LEU A 164 9.38 -9.34 -1.15
C LEU A 164 10.31 -10.37 -0.52
N ALA A 165 11.57 -10.43 -0.96
CA ALA A 165 12.57 -11.34 -0.40
C ALA A 165 13.20 -10.82 0.89
N ALA A 166 13.42 -9.49 0.99
CA ALA A 166 14.21 -8.87 2.05
C ALA A 166 13.45 -8.63 3.36
N LEU A 167 12.12 -8.42 3.31
CA LEU A 167 11.35 -8.04 4.48
C LEU A 167 11.15 -9.21 5.44
N ALA A 168 11.34 -8.97 6.75
CA ALA A 168 10.93 -9.89 7.81
C ALA A 168 9.40 -10.04 7.86
N PRO A 169 8.83 -11.07 8.55
CA PRO A 169 7.39 -11.34 8.54
C PRO A 169 6.51 -10.15 8.88
N ALA A 170 6.83 -9.40 9.94
CA ALA A 170 6.00 -8.25 10.36
C ALA A 170 5.99 -7.12 9.32
N PRO A 171 7.12 -6.54 8.88
CA PRO A 171 7.10 -5.55 7.81
C PRO A 171 6.54 -6.09 6.48
N LEU A 172 6.73 -7.37 6.15
CA LEU A 172 6.11 -7.99 4.98
C LEU A 172 4.59 -7.94 5.05
N SER A 173 3.99 -8.19 6.23
CA SER A 173 2.53 -8.17 6.41
C SER A 173 1.91 -6.79 6.09
N TYR A 174 2.59 -5.70 6.42
CA TYR A 174 2.14 -4.35 6.06
C TYR A 174 2.41 -4.01 4.60
N TRP A 175 3.56 -4.44 4.09
CA TRP A 175 3.93 -4.21 2.70
C TRP A 175 2.91 -4.88 1.76
N ILE A 176 2.61 -6.16 1.99
CA ILE A 176 1.66 -6.90 1.15
C ILE A 176 0.23 -6.34 1.24
N ALA A 177 -0.18 -5.83 2.41
CA ALA A 177 -1.49 -5.22 2.59
C ALA A 177 -1.72 -3.99 1.68
N THR A 178 -0.67 -3.28 1.28
CA THR A 178 -0.79 -2.16 0.34
C THR A 178 -1.21 -2.57 -1.07
N TYR A 179 -1.00 -3.83 -1.43
CA TYR A 179 -1.34 -4.38 -2.74
C TYR A 179 -2.59 -5.26 -2.73
N MET A 180 -2.88 -5.88 -1.58
CA MET A 180 -3.92 -6.91 -1.47
C MET A 180 -5.23 -6.39 -0.86
N ALA A 181 -5.20 -5.31 -0.13
CA ALA A 181 -6.42 -4.75 0.42
C ALA A 181 -7.24 -4.05 -0.66
N ASP A 182 -8.48 -4.44 -0.79
CA ASP A 182 -9.44 -3.98 -1.80
C ASP A 182 -10.04 -2.60 -1.47
N SER A 183 -9.92 -2.17 -0.21
CA SER A 183 -10.48 -0.90 0.27
C SER A 183 -9.64 -0.28 1.38
N PRO A 184 -9.74 1.05 1.58
CA PRO A 184 -9.09 1.71 2.72
C PRO A 184 -9.57 1.19 4.08
N ALA A 185 -10.82 0.74 4.18
CA ALA A 185 -11.36 0.15 5.40
C ALA A 185 -10.68 -1.21 5.70
N HIS A 186 -10.45 -2.02 4.68
CA HIS A 186 -9.72 -3.28 4.82
C HIS A 186 -8.25 -3.03 5.21
N GLN A 187 -7.58 -2.05 4.57
CA GLN A 187 -6.24 -1.63 4.99
C GLN A 187 -6.20 -1.20 6.45
N GLN A 188 -7.22 -0.46 6.90
CA GLN A 188 -7.34 -0.04 8.28
C GLN A 188 -7.56 -1.21 9.24
N ALA A 189 -8.36 -2.21 8.86
CA ALA A 189 -8.57 -3.41 9.65
C ALA A 189 -7.24 -4.18 9.85
N LEU A 190 -6.46 -4.35 8.77
CA LEU A 190 -5.14 -4.97 8.85
C LEU A 190 -4.15 -4.14 9.69
N LEU A 191 -4.22 -2.80 9.62
CA LEU A 191 -3.38 -1.93 10.45
C LEU A 191 -3.71 -2.07 11.96
N GLN A 192 -4.96 -2.37 12.30
CA GLN A 192 -5.41 -2.54 13.68
C GLN A 192 -5.11 -3.92 14.26
N GLU A 193 -4.88 -4.92 13.41
CA GLU A 193 -4.55 -6.28 13.84
C GLU A 193 -3.14 -6.32 14.46
N ASP A 194 -3.03 -6.80 15.68
CA ASP A 194 -1.76 -6.85 16.41
C ASP A 194 -0.94 -8.11 16.09
N SER A 195 -1.60 -9.22 15.71
CA SER A 195 -0.93 -10.46 15.32
C SER A 195 -0.37 -10.40 13.90
N THR A 196 0.93 -10.62 13.78
CA THR A 196 1.61 -10.76 12.49
C THR A 196 1.12 -11.97 11.71
N VAL A 197 0.89 -13.08 12.40
CA VAL A 197 0.37 -14.32 11.81
C VAL A 197 -1.03 -14.10 11.24
N ALA A 198 -1.90 -13.42 11.99
CA ALA A 198 -3.25 -13.10 11.52
C ALA A 198 -3.24 -12.17 10.30
N ARG A 199 -2.40 -11.13 10.29
CA ARG A 199 -2.25 -10.23 9.12
C ARG A 199 -1.76 -10.98 7.88
N LEU A 200 -0.73 -11.82 8.03
CA LEU A 200 -0.21 -12.64 6.93
C LEU A 200 -1.23 -13.66 6.44
N GLY A 201 -1.98 -14.27 7.35
CA GLY A 201 -3.06 -15.23 7.03
C GLY A 201 -4.18 -14.56 6.22
N ALA A 202 -4.60 -13.35 6.59
CA ALA A 202 -5.58 -12.58 5.84
C ALA A 202 -5.08 -12.23 4.43
N ALA A 203 -3.84 -11.78 4.29
CA ALA A 203 -3.22 -11.51 3.00
C ALA A 203 -3.10 -12.77 2.13
N LEU A 204 -2.71 -13.90 2.73
CA LEU A 204 -2.58 -15.18 2.05
C LEU A 204 -3.94 -15.66 1.49
N ALA A 205 -5.02 -15.52 2.25
CA ALA A 205 -6.35 -15.89 1.79
C ALA A 205 -6.78 -15.11 0.53
N VAL A 206 -6.54 -13.80 0.50
CA VAL A 206 -6.83 -12.95 -0.66
C VAL A 206 -5.95 -13.36 -1.86
N LEU A 207 -4.64 -13.56 -1.64
CA LEU A 207 -3.71 -13.99 -2.69
C LEU A 207 -4.12 -15.33 -3.30
N GLN A 208 -4.45 -16.32 -2.47
CA GLN A 208 -4.85 -17.65 -2.94
C GLN A 208 -6.15 -17.60 -3.75
N GLY A 209 -7.13 -16.80 -3.31
CA GLY A 209 -8.36 -16.56 -4.07
C GLY A 209 -8.08 -15.95 -5.44
N THR A 210 -7.23 -14.92 -5.50
CA THR A 210 -6.85 -14.26 -6.75
C THR A 210 -6.06 -15.19 -7.67
N VAL A 211 -5.10 -15.94 -7.14
CA VAL A 211 -4.33 -16.94 -7.91
C VAL A 211 -5.24 -18.03 -8.49
N SER A 212 -6.20 -18.50 -7.72
CA SER A 212 -7.16 -19.51 -8.17
C SER A 212 -8.05 -18.98 -9.30
N PHE A 213 -8.54 -17.75 -9.17
CA PHE A 213 -9.30 -17.07 -10.23
C PHE A 213 -8.49 -16.91 -11.51
N LEU A 214 -7.24 -16.43 -11.43
CA LEU A 214 -6.38 -16.24 -12.59
C LEU A 214 -5.99 -17.55 -13.25
N ARG A 215 -5.81 -18.63 -12.49
CA ARG A 215 -5.59 -19.98 -13.05
C ARG A 215 -6.79 -20.46 -13.85
N ALA A 216 -8.00 -20.29 -13.32
CA ALA A 216 -9.22 -20.61 -14.03
C ALA A 216 -9.37 -19.80 -15.33
N LYS A 217 -9.11 -18.49 -15.27
CA LYS A 217 -9.11 -17.62 -16.46
C LYS A 217 -8.11 -18.09 -17.51
N ALA A 218 -6.86 -18.36 -17.13
CA ALA A 218 -5.83 -18.85 -18.05
C ALA A 218 -6.18 -20.20 -18.69
N ALA A 219 -6.87 -21.08 -17.96
CA ALA A 219 -7.35 -22.36 -18.51
C ALA A 219 -8.44 -22.16 -19.55
N VAL A 220 -9.39 -21.25 -19.32
CA VAL A 220 -10.46 -20.92 -20.29
C VAL A 220 -9.87 -20.30 -21.56
N GLU A 221 -8.93 -19.38 -21.44
CA GLU A 221 -8.26 -18.76 -22.60
C GLU A 221 -7.48 -19.80 -23.43
N ALA A 222 -6.82 -20.75 -22.78
CA ALA A 222 -6.12 -21.83 -23.47
C ALA A 222 -7.06 -22.76 -24.23
N LEU A 223 -8.26 -23.03 -23.69
CA LEU A 223 -9.27 -23.84 -24.36
C LEU A 223 -9.89 -23.12 -25.56
N SER A 224 -10.15 -21.82 -25.48
CA SER A 224 -10.70 -21.04 -26.61
C SER A 224 -9.71 -20.93 -27.77
N LEU A 225 -8.42 -20.75 -27.51
CA LEU A 225 -7.39 -20.74 -28.53
C LEU A 225 -7.20 -22.11 -29.19
N GLY A 226 -7.41 -23.21 -28.46
CA GLY A 226 -7.34 -24.58 -29.00
C GLY A 226 -8.53 -24.97 -29.90
N SER A 227 -9.70 -24.32 -29.70
CA SER A 227 -10.89 -24.58 -30.50
C SER A 227 -10.89 -23.88 -31.88
N GLU A 228 -10.15 -22.81 -32.06
CA GLU A 228 -10.03 -22.10 -33.34
C GLU A 228 -9.01 -22.73 -34.28
N GLY A 229 -8.12 -23.60 -33.82
CA GLY A 229 -7.12 -24.34 -34.65
C GLY A 229 -7.61 -25.63 -35.23
N GLY A 230 -8.84 -26.09 -34.93
CA GLY A 230 -9.41 -27.38 -35.35
C GLY A 230 -10.40 -27.34 -36.53
N GLY A 231 -10.50 -26.23 -37.26
CA GLY A 231 -11.32 -26.11 -38.47
C GLY A 231 -10.69 -26.90 -39.62
N GLY A 232 -11.01 -28.19 -39.69
CA GLY A 232 -10.45 -29.13 -40.62
C GLY A 232 -10.67 -28.76 -42.08
N GLU A 233 -9.64 -28.90 -42.83
CA GLU A 233 -9.61 -29.07 -44.27
C GLU A 233 -10.52 -30.25 -44.64
N ALA A 234 -11.74 -29.92 -45.10
CA ALA A 234 -12.62 -30.91 -45.71
C ALA A 234 -12.01 -31.31 -47.05
N ALA A 235 -11.59 -32.54 -47.15
CA ALA A 235 -11.14 -33.14 -48.40
C ALA A 235 -12.24 -33.01 -49.47
N PRO A 236 -11.89 -32.67 -50.73
CA PRO A 236 -12.86 -32.63 -51.84
C PRO A 236 -13.38 -34.02 -52.15
N PRO A 237 -14.67 -34.17 -52.56
CA PRO A 237 -15.24 -35.47 -52.92
C PRO A 237 -14.58 -36.05 -54.15
N PRO A 238 -14.46 -37.41 -54.23
CA PRO A 238 -13.87 -38.06 -55.40
C PRO A 238 -14.79 -37.88 -56.60
N GLY A 239 -14.22 -37.37 -57.71
CA GLY A 239 -14.88 -37.25 -58.99
C GLY A 239 -15.28 -38.65 -59.50
N GLY A 240 -16.57 -38.83 -59.80
CA GLY A 240 -17.10 -39.98 -60.48
C GLY A 240 -16.69 -39.98 -61.97
N PRO A 241 -16.66 -41.18 -62.61
CA PRO A 241 -16.21 -41.34 -64.01
C PRO A 241 -17.32 -40.93 -64.96
N ASP A 242 -16.90 -40.21 -66.02
CA ASP A 242 -17.31 -40.45 -67.41
C ASP A 242 -16.44 -39.58 -68.33
#